data_018a177bed8c30850a26be05e5693280
#
_entry.id   018a177bed8c30850a26be05e5693280
#
_cell.length_a   1.000
_cell.length_b   1.000
_cell.length_c   1.000
_cell.angle_alpha   90.00
_cell.angle_beta   90.00
_cell.angle_gamma   90.00
#
_symmetry.space_group_name_H-M   'P 1'
#
loop_
_entity.id
_entity.type
_entity.pdbx_description
1 polymer ?
#
loop_
_entity_poly.entity_id
_entity_poly.type
_entity_poly.pdbx_seq_one_letter_code
_entity_poly.pdbx_strand_id
1 'polypeptide(L)'
;MHSISRMECWLVCLCKEVRGTMEKAMQYLDLIRKDPFLHAMLASYDNAAAAQVQDCVLDYGCGYGWGSYILSDSFRHVTGYDPDAERISFARRHFARKNIAFTQDGGLLAGRRYDVICLFMVLPYVEDSGELLARLGMCLKPEGFIWISYKSADTALLTVIKSWSQQRGFVLACSSSRRLSDREEVVEQCYG
;
A
#
# COMPACT_ATOMS: atom_id res chain seq x y z
N MET A 1 21.20 1.71 -22.49
CA MET A 1 20.30 2.76 -21.96
C MET A 1 19.42 2.08 -20.94
N HIS A 2 19.65 2.27 -19.65
CA HIS A 2 18.80 1.72 -18.60
C HIS A 2 17.51 2.53 -18.63
N SER A 3 16.40 1.87 -18.86
CA SER A 3 15.06 2.48 -18.76
C SER A 3 14.92 2.92 -17.29
N ILE A 4 14.74 4.23 -17.08
CA ILE A 4 14.40 4.79 -15.78
C ILE A 4 13.12 4.09 -15.35
N SER A 5 13.14 3.38 -14.22
CA SER A 5 11.94 2.71 -13.72
C SER A 5 10.87 3.76 -13.43
N ARG A 6 9.59 3.36 -13.51
CA ARG A 6 8.44 4.22 -13.16
C ARG A 6 8.65 4.88 -11.78
N MET A 7 9.27 4.15 -10.88
CA MET A 7 9.67 4.53 -9.53
C MET A 7 10.72 5.66 -9.50
N GLU A 8 11.75 5.58 -10.33
CA GLU A 8 12.79 6.61 -10.41
C GLU A 8 12.26 7.92 -10.99
N CYS A 9 11.39 7.83 -11.98
CA CYS A 9 10.68 8.99 -12.55
C CYS A 9 9.79 9.67 -11.50
N TRP A 10 9.11 8.88 -10.67
CA TRP A 10 8.21 9.34 -9.62
C TRP A 10 8.96 10.06 -8.48
N LEU A 11 10.08 9.51 -8.01
CA LEU A 11 10.93 10.13 -6.99
C LEU A 11 11.56 11.45 -7.46
N VAL A 12 11.92 11.54 -8.74
CA VAL A 12 12.39 12.79 -9.35
C VAL A 12 11.27 13.84 -9.39
N CYS A 13 10.03 13.44 -9.64
CA CYS A 13 8.86 14.34 -9.56
C CYS A 13 8.59 14.80 -8.13
N LEU A 14 8.64 13.89 -7.14
CA LEU A 14 8.47 14.22 -5.73
C LEU A 14 9.47 15.29 -5.26
N CYS A 15 10.71 15.20 -5.72
CA CYS A 15 11.76 16.13 -5.35
C CYS A 15 11.64 17.50 -6.03
N LYS A 16 10.94 17.60 -7.15
CA LYS A 16 10.61 18.89 -7.78
C LYS A 16 9.53 19.64 -7.01
N GLU A 17 8.58 18.91 -6.38
CA GLU A 17 7.49 19.51 -5.61
C GLU A 17 7.89 19.83 -4.15
N VAL A 18 8.75 19.01 -3.53
CA VAL A 18 9.37 19.29 -2.23
C VAL A 18 10.58 20.17 -2.48
N ARG A 19 10.42 21.50 -2.61
CA ARG A 19 11.44 22.55 -2.77
C ARG A 19 12.88 22.11 -2.36
N GLY A 20 13.41 21.10 -3.02
CA GLY A 20 14.71 20.50 -2.79
C GLY A 20 15.49 20.44 -4.08
N THR A 21 16.77 20.70 -3.99
CA THR A 21 17.69 20.57 -5.13
C THR A 21 17.68 19.15 -5.68
N MET A 22 17.98 18.98 -6.96
CA MET A 22 18.19 17.68 -7.62
C MET A 22 19.09 16.75 -6.77
N GLU A 23 19.99 17.31 -6.00
CA GLU A 23 20.91 16.61 -5.11
C GLU A 23 20.18 15.90 -3.94
N LYS A 24 19.19 16.55 -3.32
CA LYS A 24 18.35 15.91 -2.30
C LYS A 24 17.48 14.81 -2.89
N ALA A 25 16.98 15.00 -4.11
CA ALA A 25 16.27 13.97 -4.85
C ALA A 25 17.13 12.71 -5.06
N MET A 26 18.34 12.91 -5.50
CA MET A 26 19.30 11.82 -5.71
C MET A 26 19.68 11.12 -4.40
N GLN A 27 19.84 11.88 -3.29
CA GLN A 27 20.09 11.31 -1.96
C GLN A 27 18.92 10.42 -1.48
N TYR A 28 17.65 10.83 -1.70
CA TYR A 28 16.49 10.01 -1.38
C TYR A 28 16.39 8.76 -2.25
N LEU A 29 16.67 8.87 -3.55
CA LEU A 29 16.77 7.73 -4.46
C LEU A 29 17.82 6.72 -4.02
N ASP A 30 18.99 7.21 -3.63
CA ASP A 30 20.07 6.36 -3.14
C ASP A 30 19.73 5.70 -1.79
N LEU A 31 18.98 6.39 -0.93
CA LEU A 31 18.50 5.83 0.34
C LEU A 31 17.52 4.69 0.09
N ILE A 32 16.57 4.89 -0.80
CA ILE A 32 15.57 3.87 -1.17
C ILE A 32 16.23 2.67 -1.86
N ARG A 33 17.19 2.91 -2.75
CA ARG A 33 17.95 1.83 -3.41
C ARG A 33 18.79 1.00 -2.43
N LYS A 34 19.21 1.60 -1.31
CA LYS A 34 20.03 0.95 -0.28
C LYS A 34 19.20 0.33 0.84
N ASP A 35 17.92 0.71 1.00
CA ASP A 35 17.03 0.17 2.01
C ASP A 35 16.14 -0.93 1.40
N PRO A 36 16.45 -2.21 1.65
CA PRO A 36 15.68 -3.33 1.11
C PRO A 36 14.20 -3.30 1.50
N PHE A 37 13.87 -2.75 2.68
CA PHE A 37 12.49 -2.64 3.16
C PHE A 37 11.70 -1.63 2.32
N LEU A 38 12.24 -0.43 2.11
CA LEU A 38 11.60 0.58 1.26
C LEU A 38 11.46 0.07 -0.17
N HIS A 39 12.46 -0.64 -0.69
CA HIS A 39 12.37 -1.25 -2.01
C HIS A 39 11.27 -2.31 -2.10
N ALA A 40 11.11 -3.15 -1.08
CA ALA A 40 10.03 -4.13 -1.02
C ALA A 40 8.66 -3.44 -0.97
N MET A 41 8.51 -2.39 -0.16
CA MET A 41 7.26 -1.62 -0.07
C MET A 41 6.86 -0.98 -1.40
N LEU A 42 7.82 -0.35 -2.11
CA LEU A 42 7.56 0.24 -3.43
C LEU A 42 7.08 -0.80 -4.43
N ALA A 43 7.72 -1.98 -4.43
CA ALA A 43 7.29 -3.05 -5.31
C ALA A 43 5.88 -3.56 -5.00
N SER A 44 5.46 -3.57 -3.73
CA SER A 44 4.08 -3.90 -3.35
C SER A 44 3.08 -2.91 -3.95
N TYR A 45 3.39 -1.60 -3.92
CA TYR A 45 2.56 -0.59 -4.57
C TYR A 45 2.55 -0.71 -6.11
N ASP A 46 3.69 -0.99 -6.73
CA ASP A 46 3.77 -1.22 -8.18
C ASP A 46 2.95 -2.44 -8.62
N ASN A 47 2.99 -3.53 -7.85
CA ASN A 47 2.18 -4.71 -8.10
C ASN A 47 0.68 -4.41 -7.99
N ALA A 48 0.26 -3.72 -6.94
CA ALA A 48 -1.15 -3.30 -6.78
C ALA A 48 -1.59 -2.34 -7.88
N ALA A 49 -0.71 -1.42 -8.31
CA ALA A 49 -0.96 -0.50 -9.41
C ALA A 49 -1.08 -1.18 -10.79
N ALA A 50 -0.59 -2.41 -10.92
CA ALA A 50 -0.73 -3.23 -12.13
C ALA A 50 -2.04 -4.06 -12.18
N ALA A 51 -2.93 -3.91 -11.21
CA ALA A 51 -4.23 -4.60 -11.19
C ALA A 51 -5.05 -4.29 -12.45
N GLN A 52 -5.83 -5.27 -12.91
CA GLN A 52 -6.61 -5.13 -14.15
C GLN A 52 -7.76 -4.12 -14.05
N VAL A 53 -8.34 -3.96 -12.85
CA VAL A 53 -9.40 -3.00 -12.58
C VAL A 53 -8.83 -1.85 -11.78
N GLN A 54 -8.90 -0.62 -12.31
CA GLN A 54 -8.21 0.55 -11.79
C GLN A 54 -9.17 1.73 -11.52
N ASP A 55 -10.36 1.44 -10.97
CA ASP A 55 -11.33 2.51 -10.65
C ASP A 55 -11.10 3.04 -9.24
N CYS A 56 -11.36 2.24 -8.21
CA CYS A 56 -11.29 2.66 -6.80
C CYS A 56 -10.32 1.81 -5.99
N VAL A 57 -9.35 2.43 -5.34
CA VAL A 57 -8.43 1.76 -4.41
C VAL A 57 -8.48 2.38 -3.02
N LEU A 58 -8.37 1.53 -2.00
CA LEU A 58 -8.13 1.92 -0.61
C LEU A 58 -6.70 1.56 -0.22
N ASP A 59 -5.92 2.56 0.14
CA ASP A 59 -4.62 2.42 0.79
C ASP A 59 -4.83 2.55 2.30
N TYR A 60 -5.06 1.42 2.97
CA TYR A 60 -5.34 1.38 4.41
C TYR A 60 -4.03 1.33 5.20
N GLY A 61 -3.81 2.31 6.06
CA GLY A 61 -2.53 2.55 6.72
C GLY A 61 -1.56 3.28 5.80
N CYS A 62 -2.03 4.27 5.05
CA CYS A 62 -1.27 4.98 4.03
C CYS A 62 -0.07 5.79 4.56
N GLY A 63 0.03 5.96 5.89
CA GLY A 63 1.09 6.71 6.54
C GLY A 63 1.18 8.14 6.00
N TYR A 64 2.37 8.54 5.58
CA TYR A 64 2.63 9.87 5.02
C TYR A 64 2.11 10.08 3.59
N GLY A 65 1.45 9.09 2.98
CA GLY A 65 0.70 9.23 1.73
C GLY A 65 1.47 8.98 0.43
N TRP A 66 2.75 8.64 0.49
CA TRP A 66 3.55 8.42 -0.72
C TRP A 66 3.07 7.20 -1.52
N GLY A 67 2.61 6.12 -0.86
CA GLY A 67 2.04 4.95 -1.51
C GLY A 67 0.73 5.27 -2.23
N SER A 68 -0.18 5.99 -1.57
CA SER A 68 -1.42 6.49 -2.21
C SER A 68 -1.11 7.36 -3.44
N TYR A 69 -0.04 8.14 -3.38
CA TYR A 69 0.38 8.95 -4.52
C TYR A 69 0.84 8.08 -5.71
N ILE A 70 1.58 6.98 -5.49
CA ILE A 70 1.94 6.00 -6.53
C ILE A 70 0.67 5.39 -7.15
N LEU A 71 -0.26 4.92 -6.32
CA LEU A 71 -1.52 4.32 -6.77
C LEU A 71 -2.33 5.29 -7.63
N SER A 72 -2.24 6.60 -7.37
CA SER A 72 -2.99 7.62 -8.11
C SER A 72 -2.61 7.76 -9.58
N ASP A 73 -1.46 7.24 -9.99
CA ASP A 73 -1.08 7.19 -11.42
C ASP A 73 -1.86 6.11 -12.20
N SER A 74 -2.40 5.11 -11.50
CA SER A 74 -3.09 3.97 -12.10
C SER A 74 -4.58 3.94 -11.79
N PHE A 75 -5.00 4.40 -10.61
CA PHE A 75 -6.40 4.37 -10.18
C PHE A 75 -7.10 5.71 -10.39
N ARG A 76 -8.38 5.63 -10.80
CA ARG A 76 -9.22 6.82 -10.97
C ARG A 76 -9.53 7.51 -9.65
N HIS A 77 -9.74 6.73 -8.59
CA HIS A 77 -10.04 7.20 -7.24
C HIS A 77 -9.19 6.48 -6.21
N VAL A 78 -8.41 7.22 -5.43
CA VAL A 78 -7.58 6.70 -4.34
C VAL A 78 -8.11 7.23 -3.03
N THR A 79 -8.34 6.34 -2.06
CA THR A 79 -8.61 6.72 -0.67
C THR A 79 -7.41 6.29 0.17
N GLY A 80 -6.66 7.25 0.72
CA GLY A 80 -5.61 6.99 1.69
C GLY A 80 -6.17 7.16 3.11
N TYR A 81 -6.14 6.11 3.91
CA TYR A 81 -6.57 6.13 5.30
C TYR A 81 -5.39 5.84 6.24
N ASP A 82 -5.24 6.67 7.27
CA ASP A 82 -4.35 6.40 8.41
C ASP A 82 -4.98 7.02 9.67
N PRO A 83 -4.97 6.35 10.84
CA PRO A 83 -5.55 6.90 12.06
C PRO A 83 -4.76 8.09 12.62
N ASP A 84 -3.51 8.28 12.20
CA ASP A 84 -2.63 9.34 12.66
C ASP A 84 -2.93 10.65 11.92
N ALA A 85 -3.42 11.63 12.69
CA ALA A 85 -3.79 12.96 12.17
C ALA A 85 -2.60 13.73 11.58
N GLU A 86 -1.40 13.58 12.16
CA GLU A 86 -0.20 14.28 11.69
C GLU A 86 0.25 13.73 10.35
N ARG A 87 0.24 12.39 10.19
CA ARG A 87 0.55 11.72 8.92
C ARG A 87 -0.43 12.14 7.83
N ILE A 88 -1.73 12.14 8.12
CA ILE A 88 -2.75 12.59 7.16
C ILE A 88 -2.61 14.06 6.81
N SER A 89 -2.30 14.93 7.78
CA SER A 89 -2.02 16.35 7.53
C SER A 89 -0.82 16.53 6.60
N PHE A 90 0.26 15.76 6.82
CA PHE A 90 1.43 15.73 5.96
C PHE A 90 1.08 15.24 4.55
N ALA A 91 0.36 14.12 4.44
CA ALA A 91 -0.06 13.53 3.16
C ALA A 91 -0.88 14.54 2.32
N ARG A 92 -1.86 15.20 2.94
CA ARG A 92 -2.67 16.23 2.28
C ARG A 92 -1.84 17.42 1.79
N ARG A 93 -0.77 17.77 2.49
CA ARG A 93 0.09 18.93 2.14
C ARG A 93 1.06 18.59 1.00
N HIS A 94 1.58 17.36 0.98
CA HIS A 94 2.71 17.01 0.12
C HIS A 94 2.35 16.06 -1.03
N PHE A 95 1.25 15.30 -0.90
CA PHE A 95 0.84 14.28 -1.87
C PHE A 95 -0.58 14.48 -2.41
N ALA A 96 -1.11 15.72 -2.31
CA ALA A 96 -2.43 16.03 -2.84
C ALA A 96 -2.49 15.88 -4.37
N ARG A 97 -3.50 15.15 -4.85
CA ARG A 97 -3.90 15.08 -6.26
C ARG A 97 -5.42 15.11 -6.34
N LYS A 98 -5.96 15.47 -7.49
CA LYS A 98 -7.43 15.57 -7.70
C LYS A 98 -8.16 14.25 -7.46
N ASN A 99 -7.48 13.13 -7.66
CA ASN A 99 -8.02 11.79 -7.52
C ASN A 99 -7.63 11.10 -6.20
N ILE A 100 -7.01 11.81 -5.24
CA ILE A 100 -6.68 11.26 -3.92
C ILE A 100 -7.50 11.95 -2.83
N ALA A 101 -8.15 11.16 -1.99
CA ALA A 101 -8.80 11.60 -0.76
C ALA A 101 -8.08 10.99 0.45
N PHE A 102 -7.39 11.83 1.25
CA PHE A 102 -6.79 11.38 2.51
C PHE A 102 -7.75 11.57 3.68
N THR A 103 -7.90 10.57 4.55
CA THR A 103 -8.78 10.63 5.72
C THR A 103 -8.21 9.89 6.92
N GLN A 104 -8.48 10.43 8.12
CA GLN A 104 -8.26 9.75 9.40
C GLN A 104 -9.55 9.14 9.96
N ASP A 105 -10.68 9.40 9.32
CA ASP A 105 -11.99 8.90 9.74
C ASP A 105 -12.29 7.54 9.11
N GLY A 106 -12.13 6.48 9.90
CA GLY A 106 -12.45 5.12 9.48
C GLY A 106 -13.94 4.90 9.21
N GLY A 107 -14.82 5.72 9.78
CA GLY A 107 -16.26 5.68 9.51
C GLY A 107 -16.61 6.03 8.07
N LEU A 108 -15.81 6.88 7.42
CA LEU A 108 -15.99 7.23 6.01
C LEU A 108 -15.71 6.07 5.03
N LEU A 109 -15.09 4.98 5.50
CA LEU A 109 -14.86 3.79 4.69
C LEU A 109 -16.11 2.89 4.63
N ALA A 110 -17.00 3.01 5.63
CA ALA A 110 -18.24 2.24 5.68
C ALA A 110 -19.15 2.58 4.49
N GLY A 111 -19.66 1.54 3.84
CA GLY A 111 -20.54 1.70 2.67
C GLY A 111 -19.84 1.99 1.34
N ARG A 112 -18.56 2.28 1.33
CA ARG A 112 -17.76 2.38 0.09
C ARG A 112 -17.43 1.00 -0.46
N ARG A 113 -17.16 0.94 -1.76
CA ARG A 113 -16.75 -0.29 -2.46
C ARG A 113 -15.50 -0.02 -3.28
N TYR A 114 -14.49 -0.87 -3.08
CA TYR A 114 -13.19 -0.75 -3.72
C TYR A 114 -12.92 -1.94 -4.64
N ASP A 115 -12.22 -1.68 -5.73
CA ASP A 115 -11.70 -2.73 -6.60
C ASP A 115 -10.46 -3.37 -5.98
N VAL A 116 -9.65 -2.55 -5.30
CA VAL A 116 -8.44 -2.99 -4.63
C VAL A 116 -8.35 -2.37 -3.24
N ILE A 117 -7.94 -3.18 -2.26
CA ILE A 117 -7.59 -2.72 -0.91
C ILE A 117 -6.14 -3.13 -0.64
N CYS A 118 -5.30 -2.17 -0.29
CA CYS A 118 -3.90 -2.38 0.06
C CYS A 118 -3.72 -2.32 1.58
N LEU A 119 -3.06 -3.33 2.16
CA LEU A 119 -2.69 -3.47 3.57
C LEU A 119 -1.19 -3.76 3.68
N PHE A 120 -0.36 -2.76 3.32
CA PHE A 120 1.09 -2.96 3.27
C PHE A 120 1.74 -2.67 4.60
N MET A 121 2.23 -3.72 5.30
CA MET A 121 2.84 -3.66 6.64
C MET A 121 1.93 -3.06 7.72
N VAL A 122 0.62 -3.23 7.60
CA VAL A 122 -0.39 -2.65 8.51
C VAL A 122 -0.79 -3.63 9.60
N LEU A 123 -1.10 -4.86 9.22
CA LEU A 123 -1.70 -5.85 10.12
C LEU A 123 -0.91 -6.11 11.41
N PRO A 124 0.44 -6.07 11.44
CA PRO A 124 1.20 -6.24 12.68
C PRO A 124 0.94 -5.17 13.75
N TYR A 125 0.36 -4.02 13.36
CA TYR A 125 0.08 -2.90 14.26
C TYR A 125 -1.40 -2.79 14.65
N VAL A 126 -2.22 -3.76 14.23
CA VAL A 126 -3.66 -3.79 14.50
C VAL A 126 -3.94 -4.79 15.61
N GLU A 127 -4.74 -4.40 16.60
CA GLU A 127 -5.08 -5.24 17.76
C GLU A 127 -5.83 -6.52 17.33
N ASP A 128 -6.83 -6.40 16.45
CA ASP A 128 -7.55 -7.54 15.87
C ASP A 128 -7.48 -7.49 14.34
N SER A 129 -6.46 -8.15 13.80
CA SER A 129 -6.26 -8.24 12.35
C SER A 129 -7.36 -9.05 11.66
N GLY A 130 -7.96 -10.03 12.35
CA GLY A 130 -9.05 -10.84 11.80
C GLY A 130 -10.33 -10.04 11.64
N GLU A 131 -10.71 -9.24 12.65
CA GLU A 131 -11.85 -8.33 12.56
C GLU A 131 -11.64 -7.26 11.48
N LEU A 132 -10.44 -6.66 11.41
CA LEU A 132 -10.14 -5.69 10.38
C LEU A 132 -10.29 -6.29 8.99
N LEU A 133 -9.70 -7.46 8.73
CA LEU A 133 -9.82 -8.15 7.44
C LEU A 133 -11.27 -8.48 7.10
N ALA A 134 -12.07 -8.91 8.09
CA ALA A 134 -13.50 -9.17 7.89
C ALA A 134 -14.27 -7.91 7.47
N ARG A 135 -14.01 -6.77 8.12
CA ARG A 135 -14.62 -5.47 7.80
C ARG A 135 -14.19 -4.96 6.41
N LEU A 136 -12.91 -5.03 6.09
CA LEU A 136 -12.39 -4.57 4.80
C LEU A 136 -12.85 -5.47 3.66
N GLY A 137 -12.97 -6.79 3.87
CA GLY A 137 -13.56 -7.69 2.89
C GLY A 137 -14.99 -7.31 2.49
N MET A 138 -15.77 -6.74 3.42
CA MET A 138 -17.11 -6.21 3.11
C MET A 138 -17.07 -4.90 2.29
N CYS A 139 -15.92 -4.24 2.24
CA CYS A 139 -15.72 -3.02 1.44
C CYS A 139 -15.20 -3.32 0.03
N LEU A 140 -14.96 -4.57 -0.34
CA LEU A 140 -14.60 -4.94 -1.70
C LEU A 140 -15.82 -4.96 -2.61
N LYS A 141 -15.63 -4.60 -3.87
CA LYS A 141 -16.55 -4.90 -4.97
C LYS A 141 -16.54 -6.40 -5.26
N PRO A 142 -17.57 -6.96 -5.92
CA PRO A 142 -17.46 -8.27 -6.53
C PRO A 142 -16.20 -8.33 -7.41
N GLU A 143 -15.44 -9.42 -7.34
CA GLU A 143 -14.17 -9.59 -8.06
C GLU A 143 -13.05 -8.60 -7.65
N GLY A 144 -13.21 -7.88 -6.54
CA GLY A 144 -12.17 -7.03 -5.98
C GLY A 144 -11.08 -7.83 -5.26
N PHE A 145 -9.91 -7.20 -5.08
CA PHE A 145 -8.73 -7.84 -4.50
C PHE A 145 -8.27 -7.15 -3.24
N ILE A 146 -7.77 -7.94 -2.30
CA ILE A 146 -7.05 -7.45 -1.13
C ILE A 146 -5.57 -7.82 -1.24
N TRP A 147 -4.70 -6.82 -1.19
CA TRP A 147 -3.25 -6.99 -1.20
C TRP A 147 -2.70 -6.80 0.20
N ILE A 148 -1.99 -7.79 0.71
CA ILE A 148 -1.45 -7.80 2.07
C ILE A 148 0.05 -8.02 2.00
N SER A 149 0.84 -7.19 2.71
CA SER A 149 2.25 -7.49 2.95
C SER A 149 2.57 -7.53 4.44
N TYR A 150 3.46 -8.44 4.83
CA TYR A 150 3.88 -8.68 6.19
C TYR A 150 5.28 -9.33 6.23
N LYS A 151 5.94 -9.34 7.41
CA LYS A 151 7.22 -10.05 7.58
C LYS A 151 6.98 -11.55 7.68
N SER A 152 7.77 -12.36 6.97
CA SER A 152 7.63 -13.83 6.90
C SER A 152 7.74 -14.51 8.27
N ALA A 153 8.45 -13.90 9.22
CA ALA A 153 8.59 -14.40 10.59
C ALA A 153 7.29 -14.32 11.40
N ASP A 154 6.28 -13.56 10.95
CA ASP A 154 5.01 -13.43 11.65
C ASP A 154 4.04 -14.58 11.31
N THR A 155 4.32 -15.75 11.88
CA THR A 155 3.53 -16.97 11.67
C THR A 155 2.12 -16.89 12.28
N ALA A 156 1.95 -16.12 13.34
CA ALA A 156 0.65 -15.88 13.94
C ALA A 156 -0.26 -15.11 12.99
N LEU A 157 0.24 -14.03 12.42
CA LEU A 157 -0.47 -13.25 11.42
C LEU A 157 -0.81 -14.08 10.17
N LEU A 158 0.12 -14.90 9.70
CA LEU A 158 -0.15 -15.81 8.57
C LEU A 158 -1.32 -16.74 8.87
N THR A 159 -1.43 -17.25 10.10
CA THR A 159 -2.54 -18.09 10.52
C THR A 159 -3.88 -17.33 10.49
N VAL A 160 -3.89 -16.09 10.97
CA VAL A 160 -5.07 -15.21 10.91
C VAL A 160 -5.51 -14.97 9.48
N ILE A 161 -4.59 -14.60 8.58
CA ILE A 161 -4.88 -14.34 7.16
C ILE A 161 -5.47 -15.59 6.48
N LYS A 162 -4.87 -16.76 6.69
CA LYS A 162 -5.36 -18.04 6.14
C LYS A 162 -6.76 -18.38 6.67
N SER A 163 -6.98 -18.25 7.97
CA SER A 163 -8.29 -18.52 8.58
C SER A 163 -9.35 -17.58 8.01
N TRP A 164 -9.06 -16.28 7.92
CA TRP A 164 -9.95 -15.30 7.35
C TRP A 164 -10.29 -15.61 5.88
N SER A 165 -9.30 -15.88 5.05
CA SER A 165 -9.53 -16.15 3.62
C SER A 165 -10.41 -17.38 3.42
N GLN A 166 -10.15 -18.47 4.16
CA GLN A 166 -10.95 -19.69 4.10
C GLN A 166 -12.40 -19.47 4.55
N GLN A 167 -12.63 -18.75 5.66
CA GLN A 167 -13.96 -18.48 6.19
C GLN A 167 -14.79 -17.59 5.28
N ARG A 168 -14.17 -16.71 4.52
CA ARG A 168 -14.83 -15.74 3.65
C ARG A 168 -14.84 -16.13 2.17
N GLY A 169 -14.23 -17.25 1.82
CA GLY A 169 -14.17 -17.75 0.44
C GLY A 169 -13.20 -16.99 -0.45
N PHE A 170 -12.26 -16.21 0.14
CA PHE A 170 -11.20 -15.57 -0.63
C PHE A 170 -10.14 -16.58 -1.07
N VAL A 171 -9.72 -16.50 -2.31
CA VAL A 171 -8.71 -17.38 -2.91
C VAL A 171 -7.39 -16.61 -3.05
N LEU A 172 -6.30 -17.26 -2.69
CA LEU A 172 -4.97 -16.69 -2.94
C LEU A 172 -4.71 -16.64 -4.45
N ALA A 173 -4.76 -15.44 -5.01
CA ALA A 173 -4.55 -15.19 -6.44
C ALA A 173 -3.07 -15.14 -6.80
N CYS A 174 -2.25 -14.50 -5.95
CA CYS A 174 -0.80 -14.49 -6.14
C CYS A 174 -0.06 -14.35 -4.81
N SER A 175 1.19 -14.76 -4.79
CA SER A 175 2.11 -14.57 -3.67
C SER A 175 3.51 -14.32 -4.19
N SER A 176 4.20 -13.36 -3.59
CA SER A 176 5.61 -13.09 -3.84
C SER A 176 6.33 -12.83 -2.52
N SER A 177 7.65 -12.94 -2.53
CA SER A 177 8.46 -12.58 -1.37
C SER A 177 9.72 -11.84 -1.79
N ARG A 178 10.21 -10.99 -0.89
CA ARG A 178 11.43 -10.21 -1.10
C ARG A 178 12.30 -10.26 0.15
N ARG A 179 13.54 -10.70 -0.05
CA ARG A 179 14.51 -10.77 1.03
C ARG A 179 14.98 -9.36 1.42
N LEU A 180 14.94 -9.06 2.72
CA LEU A 180 15.46 -7.83 3.30
C LEU A 180 16.85 -8.03 3.88
N SER A 181 17.10 -9.20 4.48
CA SER A 181 18.37 -9.62 5.08
C SER A 181 18.43 -11.15 5.10
N ASP A 182 19.49 -11.73 5.68
CA ASP A 182 19.61 -13.19 5.84
C ASP A 182 18.52 -13.80 6.75
N ARG A 183 17.83 -12.97 7.54
CA ARG A 183 16.83 -13.41 8.52
C ARG A 183 15.45 -12.78 8.34
N GLU A 184 15.32 -11.85 7.43
CA GLU A 184 14.06 -11.12 7.22
C GLU A 184 13.64 -11.14 5.77
N GLU A 185 12.36 -11.38 5.55
CA GLU A 185 11.72 -11.37 4.25
C GLU A 185 10.33 -10.73 4.37
N VAL A 186 9.95 -9.89 3.41
CA VAL A 186 8.58 -9.41 3.24
C VAL A 186 7.86 -10.36 2.31
N VAL A 187 6.72 -10.86 2.76
CA VAL A 187 5.78 -11.64 1.96
C VAL A 187 4.65 -10.71 1.54
N GLU A 188 4.25 -10.85 0.29
CA GLU A 188 3.10 -10.18 -0.29
C GLU A 188 2.14 -11.20 -0.85
N GLN A 189 0.85 -11.03 -0.55
CA GLN A 189 -0.21 -11.93 -0.98
C GLN A 189 -1.41 -11.12 -1.47
N CYS A 190 -2.02 -11.59 -2.56
CA CYS A 190 -3.23 -11.03 -3.13
C CYS A 190 -4.35 -12.06 -3.04
N TYR A 191 -5.49 -11.66 -2.53
CA TYR A 191 -6.68 -12.48 -2.37
C TYR A 191 -7.87 -11.85 -3.10
N GLY A 192 -8.58 -12.65 -3.89
CA GLY A 192 -9.79 -12.27 -4.63
C GLY A 192 -10.92 -13.25 -4.45
#